data_da29940b923283e45266f9137051ef2e
#
_entry.id   da29940b923283e45266f9137051ef2e
#
_cell.length_a   1.000
_cell.length_b   1.000
_cell.length_c   1.000
_cell.angle_alpha   90.00
_cell.angle_beta   90.00
_cell.angle_gamma   90.00
#
_symmetry.space_group_name_H-M   'P 1'
#
loop_
_entity.id
_entity.type
_entity.pdbx_description
1 polymer ?
#
loop_
_entity_poly.entity_id
_entity_poly.type
_entity_poly.pdbx_seq_one_letter_code
_entity_poly.pdbx_strand_id
1 'polypeptide(L)'
;MQTVIYVVREFKFKGYLPEQLQALPIESLLPLLNSRQRRSLDKRVGKFMTDEKRKLREEIKRNREGTSTDEIKTHLRDMIILPDMIGVIIKVHNGKEFVPVSIRPEMVGHYVGEYSITNKRVQHGAPGVGSSRSSLYVPLK
;
A
#
# COMPACT_ATOMS: atom_id res chain seq x y z
N MET A 1 -39.90 -15.27 -8.89
CA MET A 1 -38.54 -15.11 -8.29
C MET A 1 -37.90 -13.88 -8.87
N GLN A 2 -37.85 -12.77 -8.13
CA GLN A 2 -37.18 -11.56 -8.58
C GLN A 2 -35.66 -11.72 -8.37
N THR A 3 -34.92 -11.77 -9.46
CA THR A 3 -33.46 -11.77 -9.44
C THR A 3 -32.98 -10.38 -9.01
N VAL A 4 -32.51 -10.26 -7.78
CA VAL A 4 -31.90 -9.03 -7.28
C VAL A 4 -30.56 -8.88 -8.00
N ILE A 5 -30.50 -8.02 -8.99
CA ILE A 5 -29.27 -7.66 -9.67
C ILE A 5 -28.49 -6.74 -8.73
N TYR A 6 -27.48 -7.28 -8.04
CA TYR A 6 -26.53 -6.47 -7.31
C TYR A 6 -25.69 -5.69 -8.33
N VAL A 7 -25.98 -4.41 -8.45
CA VAL A 7 -25.11 -3.49 -9.20
C VAL A 7 -23.83 -3.35 -8.40
N VAL A 8 -22.80 -4.06 -8.78
CA VAL A 8 -21.45 -3.89 -8.24
C VAL A 8 -21.00 -2.49 -8.62
N ARG A 9 -20.86 -1.60 -7.66
CA ARG A 9 -20.37 -0.24 -7.91
C ARG A 9 -18.91 -0.34 -8.34
N GLU A 10 -18.65 -0.02 -9.59
CA GLU A 10 -17.28 0.08 -10.10
C GLU A 10 -16.52 1.18 -9.36
N PHE A 11 -15.29 0.86 -8.94
CA PHE A 11 -14.43 1.83 -8.30
C PHE A 11 -14.00 2.90 -9.30
N LYS A 12 -14.17 4.17 -8.92
CA LYS A 12 -13.71 5.34 -9.69
C LYS A 12 -12.79 6.21 -8.83
N PHE A 13 -11.59 6.43 -9.30
CA PHE A 13 -10.65 7.35 -8.66
C PHE A 13 -10.81 8.75 -9.25
N LYS A 14 -11.34 9.69 -8.44
CA LYS A 14 -11.58 11.07 -8.90
C LYS A 14 -12.39 11.18 -10.20
N GLY A 15 -13.31 10.23 -10.42
CA GLY A 15 -14.15 10.18 -11.61
C GLY A 15 -13.62 9.33 -12.76
N TYR A 16 -12.37 8.90 -12.71
CA TYR A 16 -11.73 8.05 -13.73
C TYR A 16 -11.85 6.58 -13.39
N LEU A 17 -12.11 5.74 -14.38
CA LEU A 17 -12.03 4.28 -14.27
C LEU A 17 -10.57 3.82 -14.18
N PRO A 18 -10.28 2.65 -13.60
CA PRO A 18 -8.91 2.13 -13.48
C PRO A 18 -8.17 2.03 -14.81
N GLU A 19 -8.87 1.64 -15.87
CA GLU A 19 -8.32 1.54 -17.23
C GLU A 19 -7.91 2.90 -17.78
N GLN A 20 -8.77 3.90 -17.59
CA GLN A 20 -8.49 5.28 -17.99
C GLN A 20 -7.29 5.85 -17.23
N LEU A 21 -7.18 5.55 -15.93
CA LEU A 21 -6.03 5.97 -15.10
C LEU A 21 -4.71 5.39 -15.59
N GLN A 22 -4.72 4.14 -16.06
CA GLN A 22 -3.51 3.49 -16.58
C GLN A 22 -3.03 4.12 -17.89
N ALA A 23 -3.95 4.65 -18.69
CA ALA A 23 -3.63 5.33 -19.95
C ALA A 23 -3.12 6.77 -19.75
N LEU A 24 -3.34 7.37 -18.56
CA LEU A 24 -2.95 8.76 -18.29
C LEU A 24 -1.43 8.89 -18.08
N PRO A 25 -0.80 9.89 -18.69
CA PRO A 25 0.59 10.24 -18.38
C PRO A 25 0.68 10.77 -16.94
N ILE A 26 1.86 10.60 -16.31
CA ILE A 26 2.10 11.03 -14.91
C ILE A 26 1.77 12.50 -14.69
N GLU A 27 2.04 13.35 -15.67
CA GLU A 27 1.78 14.79 -15.60
C GLU A 27 0.29 15.11 -15.43
N SER A 28 -0.58 14.36 -16.11
CA SER A 28 -2.04 14.47 -15.97
C SER A 28 -2.57 13.83 -14.70
N LEU A 29 -1.83 12.88 -14.10
CA LEU A 29 -2.17 12.25 -12.84
C LEU A 29 -1.87 13.17 -11.64
N LEU A 30 -0.83 14.00 -11.72
CA LEU A 30 -0.39 14.88 -10.63
C LEU A 30 -1.53 15.73 -10.03
N PRO A 31 -2.37 16.44 -10.80
CA PRO A 31 -3.45 17.25 -10.23
C PRO A 31 -4.53 16.42 -9.52
N LEU A 32 -4.67 15.14 -9.86
CA LEU A 32 -5.62 14.23 -9.21
C LEU A 32 -5.14 13.75 -7.84
N LEU A 33 -3.84 13.81 -7.58
CA LEU A 33 -3.23 13.37 -6.33
C LEU A 33 -3.28 14.46 -5.25
N ASN A 34 -3.16 14.07 -3.99
CA ASN A 34 -3.06 14.98 -2.86
C ASN A 34 -1.74 15.78 -2.90
N SER A 35 -1.73 16.94 -2.25
CA SER A 35 -0.56 17.86 -2.27
C SER A 35 0.75 17.18 -1.82
N ARG A 36 0.70 16.31 -0.82
CA ARG A 36 1.89 15.57 -0.35
C ARG A 36 2.41 14.62 -1.42
N GLN A 37 1.51 13.89 -2.06
CA GLN A 37 1.83 12.96 -3.14
C GLN A 37 2.37 13.70 -4.36
N ARG A 38 1.73 14.82 -4.76
CA ARG A 38 2.22 15.69 -5.82
C ARG A 38 3.65 16.14 -5.55
N ARG A 39 3.93 16.65 -4.35
CA ARG A 39 5.26 17.10 -3.96
C ARG A 39 6.29 15.98 -4.01
N SER A 40 5.92 14.77 -3.64
CA SER A 40 6.82 13.59 -3.71
C SER A 40 7.08 13.14 -5.14
N LEU A 41 6.17 13.41 -6.07
CA LEU A 41 6.28 13.06 -7.49
C LEU A 41 6.77 14.24 -8.36
N ASP A 42 6.92 15.45 -7.82
CA ASP A 42 7.34 16.61 -8.58
C ASP A 42 8.86 16.58 -8.87
N LYS A 43 9.19 16.60 -10.14
CA LYS A 43 10.57 16.65 -10.64
C LYS A 43 11.36 17.86 -10.10
N ARG A 44 10.68 19.00 -9.83
CA ARG A 44 11.29 20.24 -9.38
C ARG A 44 11.91 20.15 -7.99
N VAL A 45 11.40 19.26 -7.16
CA VAL A 45 11.85 19.07 -5.77
C VAL A 45 13.09 18.17 -5.68
N GLY A 46 13.59 17.62 -6.79
CA GLY A 46 14.79 16.78 -6.85
C GLY A 46 14.68 15.41 -6.20
N LYS A 47 13.55 15.12 -5.55
CA LYS A 47 13.29 13.83 -4.87
C LYS A 47 12.33 12.92 -5.65
N PHE A 48 12.04 13.28 -6.87
CA PHE A 48 10.97 12.68 -7.67
C PHE A 48 11.14 11.17 -7.88
N MET A 49 12.32 10.75 -8.19
CA MET A 49 12.59 9.33 -8.38
C MET A 49 14.06 9.06 -8.10
N THR A 50 14.33 8.54 -6.93
CA THR A 50 15.66 7.95 -6.69
C THR A 50 15.88 6.82 -7.69
N ASP A 51 17.12 6.50 -7.99
CA ASP A 51 17.46 5.42 -8.93
C ASP A 51 16.86 4.08 -8.51
N GLU A 52 16.74 3.85 -7.20
CA GLU A 52 16.08 2.66 -6.65
C GLU A 52 14.58 2.61 -7.00
N LYS A 53 13.85 3.73 -6.86
CA LYS A 53 12.42 3.80 -7.23
C LYS A 53 12.21 3.64 -8.72
N ARG A 54 13.15 4.15 -9.53
CA ARG A 54 13.13 3.98 -10.98
C ARG A 54 13.33 2.51 -11.37
N LYS A 55 14.33 1.85 -10.80
CA LYS A 55 14.57 0.42 -11.00
C LYS A 55 13.36 -0.42 -10.61
N LEU A 56 12.78 -0.18 -9.42
CA LEU A 56 11.58 -0.89 -8.99
C LEU A 56 10.41 -0.69 -9.95
N ARG A 57 10.22 0.51 -10.45
CA ARG A 57 9.16 0.77 -11.44
C ARG A 57 9.39 0.04 -12.77
N GLU A 58 10.63 -0.03 -13.21
CA GLU A 58 11.01 -0.80 -14.41
C GLU A 58 10.79 -2.30 -14.22
N GLU A 59 11.12 -2.84 -13.04
CA GLU A 59 10.83 -4.24 -12.70
C GLU A 59 9.33 -4.53 -12.70
N ILE A 60 8.53 -3.64 -12.12
CA ILE A 60 7.06 -3.75 -12.13
C ILE A 60 6.53 -3.76 -13.56
N LYS A 61 7.05 -2.89 -14.43
CA LYS A 61 6.67 -2.86 -15.84
C LYS A 61 6.99 -4.17 -16.56
N ARG A 62 8.21 -4.68 -16.40
CA ARG A 62 8.65 -5.95 -17.00
C ARG A 62 7.78 -7.13 -16.54
N ASN A 63 7.45 -7.16 -15.26
CA ASN A 63 6.58 -8.21 -14.71
C ASN A 63 5.16 -8.12 -15.27
N ARG A 64 4.62 -6.91 -15.46
CA ARG A 64 3.32 -6.70 -16.07
C ARG A 64 3.28 -7.11 -17.54
N GLU A 65 4.35 -6.84 -18.28
CA GLU A 65 4.51 -7.21 -19.70
C GLU A 65 4.78 -8.72 -19.89
N GLY A 66 4.85 -9.48 -18.80
CA GLY A 66 5.08 -10.93 -18.82
C GLY A 66 6.52 -11.31 -19.19
N THR A 67 7.45 -10.34 -19.25
CA THR A 67 8.84 -10.56 -19.62
C THR A 67 9.64 -11.17 -18.46
N SER A 68 9.22 -10.97 -17.22
CA SER A 68 9.79 -11.60 -16.03
C SER A 68 8.70 -12.09 -15.09
N THR A 69 8.88 -13.30 -14.57
CA THR A 69 8.03 -13.89 -13.52
C THR A 69 8.67 -13.79 -12.16
N ASP A 70 9.73 -13.00 -12.04
CA ASP A 70 10.48 -12.86 -10.80
C ASP A 70 9.68 -12.17 -9.71
N GLU A 71 9.90 -12.62 -8.47
CA GLU A 71 9.28 -12.01 -7.31
C GLU A 71 9.85 -10.61 -7.06
N ILE A 72 9.02 -9.59 -7.18
CA ILE A 72 9.41 -8.21 -6.90
C ILE A 72 9.50 -8.01 -5.38
N LYS A 73 10.70 -7.79 -4.87
CA LYS A 73 10.97 -7.53 -3.45
C LYS A 73 11.49 -6.11 -3.26
N THR A 74 10.94 -5.39 -2.29
CA THR A 74 11.36 -4.01 -2.04
C THR A 74 11.40 -3.64 -0.57
N HIS A 75 12.35 -2.77 -0.21
CA HIS A 75 12.40 -2.05 1.06
C HIS A 75 11.83 -0.63 0.94
N LEU A 76 11.48 -0.18 -0.27
CA LEU A 76 10.98 1.17 -0.56
C LEU A 76 9.52 1.32 -0.10
N ARG A 77 9.35 1.65 1.16
CA ARG A 77 8.03 1.84 1.78
C ARG A 77 7.38 3.18 1.42
N ASP A 78 8.19 4.16 1.02
CA ASP A 78 7.79 5.53 0.70
C ASP A 78 7.44 5.72 -0.79
N MET A 79 7.37 4.63 -1.56
CA MET A 79 6.93 4.68 -2.94
C MET A 79 5.41 4.85 -3.02
N ILE A 80 4.96 5.76 -3.87
CA ILE A 80 3.54 5.97 -4.15
C ILE A 80 3.08 4.96 -5.19
N ILE A 81 1.94 4.34 -4.92
CA ILE A 81 1.31 3.40 -5.85
C ILE A 81 0.73 4.18 -7.02
N LEU A 82 1.24 3.89 -8.20
CA LEU A 82 0.82 4.48 -9.47
C LEU A 82 -0.16 3.54 -10.20
N PRO A 83 -0.99 4.06 -11.10
CA PRO A 83 -1.95 3.23 -11.85
C PRO A 83 -1.30 2.14 -12.71
N ASP A 84 -0.07 2.35 -13.14
CA ASP A 84 0.70 1.38 -13.91
C ASP A 84 1.09 0.11 -13.11
N MET A 85 0.96 0.14 -11.78
CA MET A 85 1.26 -0.97 -10.87
C MET A 85 0.06 -1.87 -10.58
N ILE A 86 -1.15 -1.49 -11.01
CA ILE A 86 -2.38 -2.25 -10.71
C ILE A 86 -2.29 -3.68 -11.25
N GLY A 87 -2.65 -4.65 -10.41
CA GLY A 87 -2.65 -6.08 -10.74
C GLY A 87 -1.33 -6.80 -10.44
N VAL A 88 -0.27 -6.09 -10.09
CA VAL A 88 1.02 -6.70 -9.75
C VAL A 88 1.09 -7.02 -8.25
N ILE A 89 1.81 -8.09 -7.91
CA ILE A 89 2.10 -8.47 -6.52
C ILE A 89 3.51 -8.01 -6.19
N ILE A 90 3.63 -7.16 -5.17
CA ILE A 90 4.92 -6.65 -4.68
C ILE A 90 5.14 -7.14 -3.25
N LYS A 91 6.30 -7.72 -2.98
CA LYS A 91 6.71 -8.13 -1.63
C LYS A 91 7.43 -6.98 -0.94
N VAL A 92 6.81 -6.43 0.09
CA VAL A 92 7.27 -5.25 0.83
C VAL A 92 7.83 -5.67 2.18
N HIS A 93 9.02 -5.20 2.50
CA HIS A 93 9.66 -5.51 3.78
C HIS A 93 8.97 -4.79 4.95
N ASN A 94 8.65 -5.54 6.02
CA ASN A 94 8.01 -5.01 7.23
C ASN A 94 8.99 -4.81 8.41
N GLY A 95 10.28 -5.02 8.18
CA GLY A 95 11.33 -5.02 9.21
C GLY A 95 11.81 -6.42 9.58
N LYS A 96 10.99 -7.46 9.36
CA LYS A 96 11.31 -8.86 9.67
C LYS A 96 11.24 -9.75 8.43
N GLU A 97 10.21 -9.58 7.64
CA GLU A 97 9.89 -10.44 6.49
C GLU A 97 9.31 -9.63 5.32
N PHE A 98 9.24 -10.25 4.16
CA PHE A 98 8.62 -9.65 2.98
C PHE A 98 7.14 -10.05 2.91
N VAL A 99 6.26 -9.07 3.06
CA VAL A 99 4.80 -9.26 3.00
C VAL A 99 4.33 -9.08 1.56
N PRO A 100 3.63 -10.06 0.96
CA PRO A 100 3.07 -9.91 -0.38
C PRO A 100 1.87 -8.96 -0.35
N VAL A 101 1.92 -7.93 -1.19
CA VAL A 101 0.87 -6.93 -1.37
C VAL A 101 0.38 -7.00 -2.81
N SER A 102 -0.86 -7.43 -3.01
CA SER A 102 -1.54 -7.38 -4.31
C SER A 102 -2.11 -6.00 -4.53
N ILE A 103 -1.65 -5.30 -5.56
CA ILE A 103 -2.04 -3.92 -5.82
C ILE A 103 -3.41 -3.87 -6.51
N ARG A 104 -4.37 -3.26 -5.82
CA ARG A 104 -5.74 -3.03 -6.30
C ARG A 104 -5.92 -1.58 -6.77
N PRO A 105 -6.93 -1.30 -7.61
CA PRO A 105 -7.22 0.07 -8.06
C PRO A 105 -7.45 1.07 -6.93
N GLU A 106 -8.02 0.61 -5.81
CA GLU A 106 -8.32 1.43 -4.62
C GLU A 106 -7.06 1.94 -3.91
N MET A 107 -5.91 1.29 -4.16
CA MET A 107 -4.64 1.64 -3.52
C MET A 107 -3.89 2.75 -4.25
N VAL A 108 -4.38 3.20 -5.40
CA VAL A 108 -3.73 4.26 -6.18
C VAL A 108 -3.64 5.54 -5.37
N GLY A 109 -2.45 6.13 -5.34
CA GLY A 109 -2.15 7.33 -4.57
C GLY A 109 -1.70 7.06 -3.14
N HIS A 110 -1.86 5.86 -2.59
CA HIS A 110 -1.34 5.48 -1.28
C HIS A 110 0.14 5.10 -1.35
N TYR A 111 0.79 5.03 -0.20
CA TYR A 111 2.16 4.55 -0.11
C TYR A 111 2.19 3.03 0.03
N VAL A 112 3.16 2.40 -0.60
CA VAL A 112 3.34 0.94 -0.54
C VAL A 112 3.49 0.45 0.91
N GLY A 113 4.14 1.25 1.77
CA GLY A 113 4.34 0.93 3.18
C GLY A 113 3.07 0.90 4.04
N GLU A 114 1.96 1.49 3.59
CA GLU A 114 0.68 1.45 4.30
C GLU A 114 0.09 0.03 4.36
N TYR A 115 0.42 -0.80 3.38
CA TYR A 115 -0.10 -2.17 3.24
C TYR A 115 0.82 -3.25 3.85
N SER A 116 1.97 -2.86 4.39
CA SER A 116 2.90 -3.74 5.08
C SER A 116 3.08 -3.26 6.52
N ILE A 117 2.30 -3.83 7.44
CA ILE A 117 2.28 -3.43 8.86
C ILE A 117 3.59 -3.85 9.54
N THR A 118 4.27 -2.90 10.20
CA THR A 118 5.50 -3.14 10.96
C THR A 118 5.23 -3.55 12.40
N ASN A 119 4.09 -3.12 12.97
CA ASN A 119 3.71 -3.40 14.34
C ASN A 119 2.70 -4.54 14.39
N LYS A 120 2.98 -5.58 15.15
CA LYS A 120 2.03 -6.65 15.42
C LYS A 120 1.16 -6.25 16.62
N ARG A 121 -0.17 -6.37 16.49
CA ARG A 121 -1.07 -6.20 17.61
C ARG A 121 -0.74 -7.26 18.66
N VAL A 122 -0.37 -6.81 19.84
CA VAL A 122 -0.10 -7.67 20.98
C VAL A 122 -1.42 -8.07 21.61
N GLN A 123 -1.62 -9.37 21.78
CA GLN A 123 -2.73 -9.90 22.53
C GLN A 123 -2.17 -10.36 23.88
N HIS A 124 -2.36 -9.53 24.90
CA HIS A 124 -1.96 -9.89 26.25
C HIS A 124 -2.91 -10.96 26.79
N GLY A 125 -2.37 -11.96 27.46
CA GLY A 125 -3.17 -12.88 28.29
C GLY A 125 -3.83 -12.12 29.45
N ALA A 126 -4.86 -12.70 30.05
CA ALA A 126 -5.42 -12.17 31.27
C ALA A 126 -4.31 -12.02 32.33
N PRO A 127 -4.23 -10.91 33.07
CA PRO A 127 -3.25 -10.76 34.12
C PRO A 127 -3.45 -11.87 35.16
N GLY A 128 -2.39 -12.62 35.43
CA GLY A 128 -2.40 -13.64 36.49
C GLY A 128 -2.53 -13.02 37.87
N VAL A 129 -2.79 -13.82 38.88
CA VAL A 129 -2.83 -13.40 40.28
C VAL A 129 -1.48 -12.76 40.64
N GLY A 130 -1.49 -11.50 41.14
CA GLY A 130 -0.29 -10.76 41.49
C GLY A 130 0.44 -10.08 40.32
N SER A 131 -0.07 -10.14 39.09
CA SER A 131 0.52 -9.49 37.92
C SER A 131 0.34 -7.96 37.89
N SER A 132 -0.63 -7.45 38.65
CA SER A 132 -0.80 -6.01 38.89
C SER A 132 -0.96 -5.73 40.40
N ARG A 133 -0.50 -4.58 40.85
CA ARG A 133 -0.65 -4.18 42.26
C ARG A 133 -2.11 -4.10 42.70
N SER A 134 -3.02 -3.78 41.81
CA SER A 134 -4.47 -3.73 42.09
C SER A 134 -5.09 -5.09 42.36
N SER A 135 -4.46 -6.17 41.97
CA SER A 135 -4.91 -7.55 42.29
C SER A 135 -4.21 -8.17 43.51
N LEU A 136 -3.35 -7.41 44.19
CA LEU A 136 -2.77 -7.84 45.42
C LEU A 136 -3.84 -7.82 46.53
N TYR A 137 -3.91 -8.88 47.32
CA TYR A 137 -4.75 -8.96 48.50
C TYR A 137 -4.40 -7.80 49.45
N VAL A 138 -5.37 -6.96 49.75
CA VAL A 138 -5.29 -5.94 50.81
C VAL A 138 -5.84 -6.55 52.07
N PRO A 139 -5.00 -6.82 53.09
CA PRO A 139 -5.53 -7.33 54.34
C PRO A 139 -6.47 -6.31 54.96
N LEU A 140 -7.69 -6.76 55.25
CA LEU A 140 -8.65 -5.98 56.05
C LEU A 140 -8.05 -5.79 57.44
N LYS A 141 -7.94 -4.55 57.90
CA LYS A 141 -7.61 -4.25 59.26
C LYS A 141 -8.87 -4.39 60.16
#